data_ba9e460f258fb5be8376b3de90d5fd4b
#
_entry.id   ba9e460f258fb5be8376b3de90d5fd4b
#
_cell.length_a   1.000
_cell.length_b   1.000
_cell.length_c   1.000
_cell.angle_alpha   90.00
_cell.angle_beta   90.00
_cell.angle_gamma   90.00
#
_symmetry.space_group_name_H-M   'P 1'
#
loop_
_entity.id
_entity.type
_entity.pdbx_description
1 polymer ?
#
loop_
_entity_poly.entity_id
_entity_poly.type
_entity_poly.pdbx_seq_one_letter_code
_entity_poly.pdbx_strand_id
1 'polypeptide(L)'
;MEYKGREVDLSYIKSCSNEELHDLAFLLREKIIETVASTGGHLSSNLGTVELTLGLAKVFDLDKDQVIFDVGHQTYAYKIITGRDLSSLRKKDGVSPFSSTNESKYDIIDNGHSSTSLSYALAIAEMKKAYRRWKHHKWPFV
;
A
#
# COMPACT_ATOMS: atom_id res chain seq x y z
N MET A 1 -6.69 12.53 -3.06
CA MET A 1 -7.98 12.26 -3.73
C MET A 1 -9.09 12.75 -2.82
N GLU A 2 -10.12 13.40 -3.37
CA GLU A 2 -11.25 13.92 -2.59
C GLU A 2 -12.53 13.12 -2.86
N TYR A 3 -13.34 12.93 -1.82
CA TYR A 3 -14.68 12.35 -1.90
C TYR A 3 -15.62 13.10 -0.97
N LYS A 4 -16.76 13.58 -1.48
CA LYS A 4 -17.74 14.40 -0.74
C LYS A 4 -17.11 15.61 -0.03
N GLY A 5 -16.12 16.27 -0.67
CA GLY A 5 -15.42 17.44 -0.11
C GLY A 5 -14.43 17.14 1.02
N ARG A 6 -14.04 15.89 1.19
CA ARG A 6 -13.02 15.47 2.15
C ARG A 6 -11.88 14.77 1.45
N GLU A 7 -10.68 14.98 1.95
CA GLU A 7 -9.53 14.21 1.52
C GLU A 7 -9.67 12.75 1.98
N VAL A 8 -9.45 11.83 1.04
CA VAL A 8 -9.48 10.39 1.31
C VAL A 8 -8.10 9.97 1.80
N ASP A 9 -8.00 9.81 3.09
CA ASP A 9 -6.85 9.26 3.79
C ASP A 9 -7.20 7.94 4.50
N LEU A 10 -6.22 7.35 5.17
CA LEU A 10 -6.42 6.09 5.91
C LEU A 10 -7.42 6.23 7.06
N SER A 11 -7.49 7.41 7.69
CA SER A 11 -8.41 7.65 8.80
C SER A 11 -9.86 7.74 8.30
N TYR A 12 -10.05 8.39 7.15
CA TYR A 12 -11.34 8.45 6.49
C TYR A 12 -11.83 7.06 6.08
N ILE A 13 -10.98 6.25 5.44
CA ILE A 13 -11.32 4.87 5.02
C ILE A 13 -11.75 4.03 6.22
N LYS A 14 -11.11 4.18 7.38
CA LYS A 14 -11.52 3.47 8.61
C LYS A 14 -12.91 3.82 9.09
N SER A 15 -13.37 5.04 8.84
CA SER A 15 -14.71 5.51 9.24
C SER A 15 -15.81 5.19 8.23
N CYS A 16 -15.48 4.88 6.97
CA CYS A 16 -16.43 4.66 5.89
C CYS A 16 -17.43 3.54 6.18
N SER A 17 -18.67 3.71 5.75
CA SER A 17 -19.62 2.62 5.58
C SER A 17 -19.25 1.71 4.40
N ASN A 18 -19.91 0.56 4.28
CA ASN A 18 -19.70 -0.32 3.13
C ASN A 18 -20.12 0.34 1.80
N GLU A 19 -21.16 1.16 1.81
CA GLU A 19 -21.61 1.92 0.64
C GLU A 19 -20.55 2.94 0.22
N GLU A 20 -20.00 3.69 1.17
CA GLU A 20 -18.93 4.64 0.90
C GLU A 20 -17.66 3.96 0.39
N LEU A 21 -17.30 2.77 0.91
CA LEU A 21 -16.18 2.00 0.37
C LEU A 21 -16.43 1.55 -1.07
N HIS A 22 -17.68 1.24 -1.42
CA HIS A 22 -18.05 0.89 -2.80
C HIS A 22 -17.89 2.09 -3.74
N ASP A 23 -18.37 3.26 -3.33
CA ASP A 23 -18.19 4.51 -4.08
C ASP A 23 -16.70 4.85 -4.25
N LEU A 24 -15.90 4.70 -3.18
CA LEU A 24 -14.45 4.91 -3.24
C LEU A 24 -13.77 3.93 -4.19
N ALA A 25 -14.20 2.68 -4.22
CA ALA A 25 -13.66 1.70 -5.16
C ALA A 25 -13.90 2.11 -6.61
N PHE A 26 -15.08 2.65 -6.91
CA PHE A 26 -15.37 3.18 -8.24
C PHE A 26 -14.45 4.36 -8.60
N LEU A 27 -14.33 5.35 -7.72
CA LEU A 27 -13.45 6.51 -7.93
C LEU A 27 -11.97 6.14 -8.09
N LEU A 28 -11.50 5.19 -7.30
CA LEU A 28 -10.13 4.68 -7.42
C LEU A 28 -9.89 4.02 -8.79
N ARG A 29 -10.86 3.26 -9.30
CA ARG A 29 -10.78 2.67 -10.64
C ARG A 29 -10.71 3.73 -11.73
N GLU A 30 -11.59 4.73 -11.69
CA GLU A 30 -11.55 5.83 -12.65
C GLU A 30 -10.18 6.51 -12.63
N LYS A 31 -9.68 6.85 -11.45
CA LYS A 31 -8.36 7.49 -11.29
C LYS A 31 -7.22 6.63 -11.83
N ILE A 32 -7.26 5.33 -11.60
CA ILE A 32 -6.26 4.38 -12.14
C ILE A 32 -6.34 4.31 -13.67
N ILE A 33 -7.55 4.22 -14.23
CA ILE A 33 -7.76 4.17 -15.68
C ILE A 33 -7.22 5.44 -16.35
N GLU A 34 -7.60 6.62 -15.85
CA GLU A 34 -7.10 7.91 -16.36
C GLU A 34 -5.57 7.99 -16.29
N THR A 35 -4.99 7.62 -15.16
CA THR A 35 -3.54 7.63 -14.97
C THR A 35 -2.85 6.72 -15.98
N VAL A 36 -3.27 5.45 -16.06
CA VAL A 36 -2.65 4.46 -16.95
C VAL A 36 -2.86 4.82 -18.42
N ALA A 37 -3.99 5.43 -18.78
CA ALA A 37 -4.23 5.94 -20.14
C ALA A 37 -3.22 7.03 -20.53
N SER A 38 -2.77 7.84 -19.58
CA SER A 38 -1.84 8.96 -19.84
C SER A 38 -0.36 8.58 -19.70
N THR A 39 -0.01 7.72 -18.75
CA THR A 39 1.38 7.40 -18.40
C THR A 39 1.82 5.99 -18.82
N GLY A 40 0.88 5.12 -19.20
CA GLY A 40 1.07 3.69 -19.25
C GLY A 40 1.12 3.06 -17.86
N GLY A 41 1.11 1.74 -17.79
CA GLY A 41 1.19 1.01 -16.54
C GLY A 41 0.42 -0.31 -16.55
N HIS A 42 0.27 -0.89 -15.35
CA HIS A 42 -0.40 -2.17 -15.13
C HIS A 42 -1.88 -1.93 -14.84
N LEU A 43 -2.78 -2.12 -15.81
CA LEU A 43 -4.20 -1.78 -15.64
C LEU A 43 -4.97 -2.87 -14.92
N SER A 44 -5.08 -4.07 -15.51
CA SER A 44 -5.97 -5.14 -15.02
C SER A 44 -5.62 -5.62 -13.61
N SER A 45 -4.35 -5.76 -13.31
CA SER A 45 -3.88 -6.16 -11.97
C SER A 45 -4.25 -5.14 -10.88
N ASN A 46 -4.24 -3.85 -11.21
CA ASN A 46 -4.63 -2.80 -10.28
C ASN A 46 -6.14 -2.69 -10.12
N LEU A 47 -6.91 -2.80 -11.21
CA LEU A 47 -8.37 -2.79 -11.13
C LEU A 47 -8.91 -3.97 -10.32
N GLY A 48 -8.23 -5.13 -10.39
CA GLY A 48 -8.62 -6.34 -9.66
C GLY A 48 -8.33 -6.31 -8.15
N THR A 49 -7.54 -5.36 -7.66
CA THR A 49 -7.14 -5.30 -6.24
C THR A 49 -7.70 -4.09 -5.48
N VAL A 50 -8.56 -3.29 -6.09
CA VAL A 50 -9.06 -2.05 -5.47
C VAL A 50 -9.82 -2.34 -4.18
N GLU A 51 -10.83 -3.20 -4.21
CA GLU A 51 -11.62 -3.56 -3.02
C GLU A 51 -10.77 -4.27 -1.96
N LEU A 52 -9.86 -5.14 -2.38
CA LEU A 52 -8.93 -5.78 -1.45
C LEU A 52 -8.08 -4.73 -0.72
N THR A 53 -7.58 -3.74 -1.43
CA THR A 53 -6.77 -2.65 -0.87
C THR A 53 -7.57 -1.81 0.13
N LEU A 54 -8.81 -1.44 -0.23
CA LEU A 54 -9.71 -0.71 0.67
C LEU A 54 -10.07 -1.55 1.90
N GLY A 55 -10.34 -2.85 1.72
CA GLY A 55 -10.62 -3.77 2.82
C GLY A 55 -9.45 -3.92 3.78
N LEU A 56 -8.23 -4.03 3.28
CA LEU A 56 -7.01 -4.05 4.09
C LEU A 56 -6.87 -2.74 4.88
N ALA A 57 -7.01 -1.58 4.24
CA ALA A 57 -6.92 -0.29 4.91
C ALA A 57 -8.05 -0.06 5.93
N LYS A 58 -9.24 -0.62 5.69
CA LYS A 58 -10.37 -0.58 6.63
C LYS A 58 -10.11 -1.36 7.91
N VAL A 59 -9.52 -2.55 7.79
CA VAL A 59 -9.36 -3.50 8.90
C VAL A 59 -8.04 -3.29 9.64
N PHE A 60 -6.94 -3.22 8.91
CA PHE A 60 -5.59 -3.13 9.48
C PHE A 60 -5.17 -1.69 9.75
N ASP A 61 -4.34 -1.50 10.76
CA ASP A 61 -3.69 -0.22 11.07
C ASP A 61 -2.36 -0.13 10.30
N LEU A 62 -2.39 0.47 9.11
CA LEU A 62 -1.23 0.53 8.22
C LEU A 62 -0.05 1.34 8.81
N ASP A 63 -0.25 2.09 9.89
CA ASP A 63 0.86 2.70 10.63
C ASP A 63 1.60 1.69 11.53
N LYS A 64 1.00 0.55 11.83
CA LYS A 64 1.56 -0.52 12.68
C LYS A 64 1.71 -1.84 11.93
N ASP A 65 0.71 -2.15 11.09
CA ASP A 65 0.67 -3.37 10.31
C ASP A 65 1.38 -3.17 8.97
N GLN A 66 2.12 -4.17 8.54
CA GLN A 66 2.90 -4.11 7.31
C GLN A 66 2.24 -4.92 6.22
N VAL A 67 2.00 -4.30 5.07
CA VAL A 67 1.48 -4.96 3.87
C VAL A 67 2.62 -5.12 2.88
N ILE A 68 2.81 -6.34 2.40
CA ILE A 68 3.82 -6.69 1.40
C ILE A 68 3.09 -7.22 0.17
N PHE A 69 3.31 -6.59 -0.95
CA PHE A 69 2.77 -7.02 -2.24
C PHE A 69 3.78 -7.90 -2.97
N ASP A 70 3.34 -9.05 -3.47
CA ASP A 70 4.18 -9.84 -4.36
C ASP A 70 4.27 -9.16 -5.72
N VAL A 71 5.45 -9.10 -6.31
CA VAL A 71 5.79 -8.25 -7.46
C VAL A 71 5.62 -6.76 -7.17
N GLY A 72 4.49 -6.32 -6.65
CA GLY A 72 4.19 -4.92 -6.34
C GLY A 72 3.63 -4.09 -7.51
N HIS A 73 3.30 -4.73 -8.65
CA HIS A 73 2.71 -4.05 -9.81
C HIS A 73 1.22 -3.72 -9.66
N GLN A 74 0.57 -4.21 -8.62
CA GLN A 74 -0.86 -4.02 -8.28
C GLN A 74 -1.06 -3.04 -7.12
N THR A 75 -0.16 -2.07 -6.95
CA THR A 75 -0.13 -1.18 -5.77
C THR A 75 -0.71 0.21 -6.00
N TYR A 76 -1.31 0.50 -7.17
CA TYR A 76 -1.72 1.87 -7.49
C TYR A 76 -2.82 2.38 -6.54
N ALA A 77 -3.84 1.59 -6.25
CA ALA A 77 -4.84 1.94 -5.25
C ALA A 77 -4.20 2.18 -3.87
N TYR A 78 -3.27 1.32 -3.46
CA TYR A 78 -2.53 1.45 -2.20
C TYR A 78 -1.68 2.73 -2.17
N LYS A 79 -1.02 3.07 -3.27
CA LYS A 79 -0.27 4.32 -3.40
C LYS A 79 -1.19 5.55 -3.25
N ILE A 80 -2.34 5.55 -3.91
CA ILE A 80 -3.31 6.67 -3.82
C ILE A 80 -3.79 6.87 -2.38
N ILE A 81 -4.28 5.82 -1.72
CA ILE A 81 -4.84 5.93 -0.36
C ILE A 81 -3.79 6.22 0.72
N THR A 82 -2.52 5.99 0.41
CA THR A 82 -1.38 6.34 1.27
C THR A 82 -0.71 7.66 0.87
N GLY A 83 -1.41 8.49 0.09
CA GLY A 83 -1.08 9.90 -0.16
C GLY A 83 -0.19 10.18 -1.36
N ARG A 84 0.06 9.22 -2.25
CA ARG A 84 0.88 9.43 -3.43
C ARG A 84 0.06 9.88 -4.63
N ASP A 85 0.55 10.87 -5.37
CA ASP A 85 -0.03 11.30 -6.64
C ASP A 85 0.61 10.53 -7.82
N LEU A 86 -0.22 9.77 -8.53
CA LEU A 86 0.22 8.97 -9.67
C LEU A 86 0.41 9.76 -10.98
N SER A 87 0.27 11.08 -10.99
CA SER A 87 0.45 11.90 -12.21
C SER A 87 1.85 11.78 -12.82
N SER A 88 2.84 11.43 -12.01
CA SER A 88 4.24 11.16 -12.41
C SER A 88 4.57 9.68 -12.53
N LEU A 89 3.57 8.79 -12.55
CA LEU A 89 3.78 7.34 -12.65
C LEU A 89 4.66 6.99 -13.85
N ARG A 90 5.71 6.17 -13.62
CA ARG A 90 6.68 5.72 -14.63
C ARG A 90 7.49 6.81 -15.32
N LYS A 91 7.40 8.06 -14.89
CA LYS A 91 8.28 9.13 -15.39
C LYS A 91 9.61 9.09 -14.64
N LYS A 92 10.64 9.67 -15.24
CA LYS A 92 11.93 9.85 -14.56
C LYS A 92 11.72 10.67 -13.29
N ASP A 93 12.29 10.21 -12.19
CA ASP A 93 12.16 10.80 -10.85
C ASP A 93 10.71 10.92 -10.35
N GLY A 94 9.78 10.18 -10.95
CA GLY A 94 8.39 10.09 -10.57
C GLY A 94 8.06 8.83 -9.79
N VAL A 95 6.76 8.56 -9.64
CA VAL A 95 6.26 7.41 -8.91
C VAL A 95 6.58 6.10 -9.63
N SER A 96 7.17 5.15 -8.90
CA SER A 96 7.48 3.81 -9.39
C SER A 96 6.20 3.02 -9.71
N PRO A 97 6.19 2.20 -10.75
CA PRO A 97 5.10 1.27 -11.01
C PRO A 97 5.08 0.05 -10.07
N PHE A 98 6.03 -0.03 -9.14
CA PHE A 98 6.16 -1.07 -8.12
C PHE A 98 6.27 -0.45 -6.74
N SER A 99 6.26 -1.27 -5.68
CA SER A 99 6.59 -0.80 -4.33
C SER A 99 7.99 -0.21 -4.29
N SER A 100 8.13 0.92 -3.60
CA SER A 100 9.44 1.60 -3.45
C SER A 100 9.56 2.26 -2.08
N THR A 101 10.54 1.83 -1.31
CA THR A 101 10.81 2.32 0.06
C THR A 101 11.20 3.80 0.09
N ASN A 102 11.68 4.33 -1.04
CA ASN A 102 12.04 5.74 -1.16
C ASN A 102 10.81 6.67 -1.32
N GLU A 103 9.63 6.12 -1.63
CA GLU A 103 8.42 6.91 -1.87
C GLU A 103 7.57 7.08 -0.62
N SER A 104 7.53 6.10 0.24
CA SER A 104 6.62 6.11 1.38
C SER A 104 7.03 5.13 2.47
N LYS A 105 6.79 5.51 3.74
CA LYS A 105 6.93 4.60 4.89
C LYS A 105 6.04 3.36 4.82
N TYR A 106 5.02 3.39 3.97
CA TYR A 106 4.09 2.27 3.77
C TYR A 106 4.61 1.21 2.80
N ASP A 107 5.63 1.53 2.00
CA ASP A 107 6.30 0.56 1.12
C ASP A 107 7.47 -0.06 1.88
N ILE A 108 7.32 -1.30 2.31
CA ILE A 108 8.24 -1.98 3.23
C ILE A 108 9.46 -2.55 2.50
N ILE A 109 9.32 -2.82 1.21
CA ILE A 109 10.36 -3.38 0.35
C ILE A 109 10.32 -2.74 -1.03
N ASP A 110 11.47 -2.66 -1.68
CA ASP A 110 11.55 -2.46 -3.11
C ASP A 110 11.32 -3.80 -3.80
N ASN A 111 10.34 -3.87 -4.69
CA ASN A 111 9.99 -5.12 -5.34
C ASN A 111 9.70 -4.94 -6.84
N GLY A 112 9.75 -6.01 -7.58
CA GLY A 112 9.50 -6.11 -9.02
C GLY A 112 9.56 -7.56 -9.49
N HIS A 113 9.94 -8.48 -8.60
CA HIS A 113 10.03 -9.92 -8.87
C HIS A 113 8.97 -10.70 -8.11
N SER A 114 8.40 -11.70 -8.79
CA SER A 114 7.42 -12.61 -8.20
C SER A 114 8.06 -13.57 -7.18
N SER A 115 7.22 -14.09 -6.29
CA SER A 115 7.55 -15.12 -5.30
C SER A 115 8.54 -14.70 -4.21
N THR A 116 8.81 -13.40 -4.07
CA THR A 116 9.73 -12.87 -3.04
C THR A 116 9.02 -12.43 -1.76
N SER A 117 7.73 -12.14 -1.82
CA SER A 117 6.94 -11.60 -0.70
C SER A 117 6.94 -12.49 0.53
N LEU A 118 6.87 -13.82 0.36
CA LEU A 118 6.87 -14.77 1.46
C LEU A 118 8.21 -14.76 2.22
N SER A 119 9.33 -14.67 1.51
CA SER A 119 10.66 -14.59 2.12
C SER A 119 10.86 -13.31 2.91
N TYR A 120 10.42 -12.18 2.35
CA TYR A 120 10.43 -10.89 3.07
C TYR A 120 9.52 -10.92 4.29
N ALA A 121 8.30 -11.42 4.15
CA ALA A 121 7.36 -11.51 5.26
C ALA A 121 7.90 -12.38 6.39
N LEU A 122 8.49 -13.54 6.07
CA LEU A 122 9.11 -14.42 7.06
C LEU A 122 10.28 -13.73 7.77
N ALA A 123 11.19 -13.10 7.02
CA ALA A 123 12.34 -12.41 7.60
C ALA A 123 11.92 -11.28 8.55
N ILE A 124 10.93 -10.47 8.15
CA ILE A 124 10.37 -9.38 8.98
C ILE A 124 9.69 -9.94 10.24
N ALA A 125 8.93 -11.03 10.11
CA ALA A 125 8.26 -11.67 11.25
C ALA A 125 9.27 -12.21 12.28
N GLU A 126 10.32 -12.90 11.83
CA GLU A 126 11.38 -13.41 12.71
C GLU A 126 12.19 -12.27 13.35
N MET A 127 12.50 -11.22 12.61
CA MET A 127 13.15 -10.02 13.15
C MET A 127 12.30 -9.38 14.26
N LYS A 128 11.00 -9.19 14.04
CA LYS A 128 10.09 -8.64 15.07
C LYS A 128 10.00 -9.53 16.30
N LYS A 129 9.98 -10.84 16.11
CA LYS A 129 9.98 -11.83 17.22
C LYS A 129 11.29 -11.78 18.01
N ALA A 130 12.43 -11.74 17.33
CA ALA A 130 13.74 -11.62 17.96
C ALA A 130 13.87 -10.32 18.75
N TYR A 131 13.41 -9.18 18.16
CA TYR A 131 13.41 -7.87 18.83
C TYR A 131 12.53 -7.86 20.08
N ARG A 132 11.33 -8.45 20.04
CA ARG A 132 10.48 -8.58 21.23
C ARG A 132 11.17 -9.41 22.33
N ARG A 133 11.78 -10.53 21.99
CA ARG A 133 12.55 -11.36 22.95
C ARG A 133 13.70 -10.56 23.57
N TRP A 134 14.45 -9.82 22.74
CA TRP A 134 15.55 -8.98 23.20
C TRP A 134 15.05 -7.87 24.15
N LYS A 135 14.00 -7.18 23.84
CA LYS A 135 13.42 -6.08 24.66
C LYS A 135 12.87 -6.56 26.00
N HIS A 136 12.46 -7.81 26.11
CA HIS A 136 11.94 -8.42 27.35
C HIS A 136 13.01 -9.20 28.14
N HIS A 137 14.19 -9.46 27.56
CA HIS A 137 15.31 -10.03 28.30
C HIS A 137 16.03 -8.90 29.04
N LYS A 138 15.75 -8.82 30.35
CA LYS A 138 16.66 -8.10 31.25
C LYS A 138 17.98 -8.92 31.29
N TRP A 139 18.98 -8.48 30.56
CA TRP A 139 20.32 -9.01 30.72
C TRP A 139 20.80 -8.65 32.11
N PRO A 140 21.30 -9.63 32.92
CA PRO A 140 21.75 -9.37 34.28
C PRO A 140 23.13 -8.71 34.35
N PHE A 141 23.62 -8.16 33.24
CA PHE A 141 24.93 -7.55 33.19
C PHE A 141 24.90 -6.22 32.45
N VAL A 142 24.64 -5.14 33.15
CA VAL A 142 25.36 -3.86 33.18
C VAL A 142 25.06 -3.19 34.51
#